data_d75cea68760bb2a566c90429a3c6aa4f
#
_entry.id   d75cea68760bb2a566c90429a3c6aa4f
#
_cell.length_a   1.000
_cell.length_b   1.000
_cell.length_c   1.000
_cell.angle_alpha   90.00
_cell.angle_beta   90.00
_cell.angle_gamma   90.00
#
_symmetry.space_group_name_H-M   'P 1'
#
loop_
_entity.id
_entity.type
_entity.pdbx_description
1 polymer ?
#
loop_
_entity_poly.entity_id
_entity_poly.type
_entity_poly.pdbx_seq_one_letter_code
_entity_poly.pdbx_strand_id
1 'polypeptide(L)'
;MEFNHTEEKVLGEIDKIKSGLTGLANNGSYQATSTGPLIKGCKICTQMRSMTFVLGYRCNANCDFCFVDSYVSDDYEEDEKYNRMACFDDFCRNKDKIDGTGFTGGETLLYLEELNEYASKIKKEKPSMYFWIYTNGIDADHNNLSILKDIGISEIRFNLAASGYSKNVIDKLKLARDLFEYVAVEVPAYPRQEQKLFDSLDSFENCGIDQLNMQELMITGNNISKLAGEGYQSGVMFLKKYFLYGSRKLTYKVMKYCIDKDYSFTVNDCSARKFGRLEPV
;
A
#
# COMPACT_ATOMS: atom_id res chain seq x y z
N MET A 1 -24.03 -8.13 2.44
CA MET A 1 -22.85 -8.53 3.24
C MET A 1 -23.24 -8.45 4.70
N GLU A 2 -23.02 -9.50 5.47
CA GLU A 2 -23.33 -9.53 6.89
C GLU A 2 -22.06 -9.23 7.72
N PHE A 3 -22.23 -8.41 8.77
CA PHE A 3 -21.13 -8.03 9.67
C PHE A 3 -21.30 -8.77 11.00
N ASN A 4 -21.19 -10.09 10.96
CA ASN A 4 -21.48 -11.01 12.07
C ASN A 4 -20.24 -11.50 12.83
N HIS A 5 -19.04 -11.01 12.49
CA HIS A 5 -17.83 -11.32 13.22
C HIS A 5 -17.44 -10.16 14.15
N THR A 6 -17.17 -10.49 15.41
CA THR A 6 -16.65 -9.53 16.38
C THR A 6 -15.14 -9.37 16.18
N GLU A 7 -14.63 -8.19 16.50
CA GLU A 7 -13.19 -7.92 16.50
C GLU A 7 -12.43 -8.90 17.40
N GLU A 8 -12.94 -9.16 18.60
CA GLU A 8 -12.37 -10.09 19.57
C GLU A 8 -12.17 -11.50 18.98
N LYS A 9 -13.16 -12.02 18.23
CA LYS A 9 -13.04 -13.29 17.54
C LYS A 9 -11.90 -13.28 16.53
N VAL A 10 -11.81 -12.23 15.71
CA VAL A 10 -10.78 -12.10 14.66
C VAL A 10 -9.39 -11.96 15.29
N LEU A 11 -9.25 -11.15 16.34
CA LEU A 11 -7.99 -11.01 17.06
C LEU A 11 -7.55 -12.32 17.72
N GLY A 12 -8.48 -13.07 18.34
CA GLY A 12 -8.19 -14.37 18.93
C GLY A 12 -7.75 -15.42 17.89
N GLU A 13 -8.28 -15.36 16.67
CA GLU A 13 -7.82 -16.21 15.55
C GLU A 13 -6.43 -15.83 15.06
N ILE A 14 -6.14 -14.52 14.98
CA ILE A 14 -4.83 -13.99 14.62
C ILE A 14 -3.79 -14.35 15.68
N ASP A 15 -4.09 -14.19 16.96
CA ASP A 15 -3.19 -14.50 18.07
C ASP A 15 -2.80 -15.98 18.10
N LYS A 16 -3.73 -16.88 17.74
CA LYS A 16 -3.41 -18.31 17.59
C LYS A 16 -2.38 -18.55 16.47
N ILE A 17 -2.47 -17.83 15.35
CA ILE A 17 -1.48 -17.95 14.28
C ILE A 17 -0.15 -17.34 14.74
N LYS A 18 -0.19 -16.15 15.36
CA LYS A 18 1.01 -15.45 15.87
C LYS A 18 1.79 -16.28 16.89
N SER A 19 1.10 -16.99 17.79
CA SER A 19 1.77 -17.80 18.82
C SER A 19 2.65 -18.93 18.25
N GLY A 20 2.42 -19.31 16.99
CA GLY A 20 3.27 -20.25 16.25
C GLY A 20 4.39 -19.61 15.44
N LEU A 21 4.53 -18.27 15.46
CA LEU A 21 5.55 -17.55 14.70
C LEU A 21 6.66 -17.07 15.63
N THR A 22 7.92 -17.31 15.24
CA THR A 22 9.10 -16.81 15.93
C THR A 22 9.74 -15.68 15.12
N GLY A 23 10.47 -14.77 15.79
CA GLY A 23 11.23 -13.71 15.11
C GLY A 23 10.41 -12.52 14.62
N LEU A 24 9.12 -12.42 14.99
CA LEU A 24 8.33 -11.25 14.63
C LEU A 24 8.82 -10.00 15.35
N ALA A 25 9.06 -8.93 14.57
CA ALA A 25 9.37 -7.61 15.08
C ALA A 25 8.10 -6.78 15.30
N ASN A 26 8.02 -6.08 16.44
CA ASN A 26 7.03 -5.04 16.68
C ASN A 26 7.67 -3.67 16.43
N ASN A 27 7.17 -2.95 15.44
CA ASN A 27 7.77 -1.70 14.98
C ASN A 27 6.92 -0.49 15.38
N GLY A 28 7.49 0.36 16.23
CA GLY A 28 6.94 1.66 16.57
C GLY A 28 5.69 1.65 17.45
N SER A 29 5.12 2.84 17.66
CA SER A 29 3.97 3.11 18.54
C SER A 29 2.68 2.38 18.12
N TYR A 30 2.61 1.87 16.91
CA TYR A 30 1.44 1.22 16.33
C TYR A 30 1.52 -0.30 16.28
N GLN A 31 2.53 -0.90 16.92
CA GLN A 31 2.72 -2.35 16.97
C GLN A 31 2.65 -3.00 15.58
N ALA A 32 3.24 -2.34 14.57
CA ALA A 32 3.38 -2.91 13.25
C ALA A 32 4.15 -4.22 13.36
N THR A 33 3.48 -5.34 13.10
CA THR A 33 4.10 -6.67 13.12
C THR A 33 4.75 -6.92 11.77
N SER A 34 6.03 -7.32 11.77
CA SER A 34 6.75 -7.70 10.56
C SER A 34 7.69 -8.87 10.82
N THR A 35 8.10 -9.55 9.74
CA THR A 35 9.08 -10.66 9.82
C THR A 35 10.52 -10.18 9.87
N GLY A 36 10.78 -8.89 9.68
CA GLY A 36 12.11 -8.27 9.67
C GLY A 36 12.04 -6.75 9.77
N PRO A 37 13.16 -6.06 9.52
CA PRO A 37 13.23 -4.61 9.57
C PRO A 37 12.42 -3.96 8.45
N LEU A 38 11.68 -2.89 8.76
CA LEU A 38 10.91 -2.15 7.78
C LEU A 38 11.82 -1.31 6.87
N ILE A 39 11.41 -1.13 5.60
CA ILE A 39 11.99 -0.14 4.68
C ILE A 39 11.74 1.30 5.18
N LYS A 40 12.47 2.26 4.62
CA LYS A 40 12.54 3.63 5.15
C LYS A 40 11.19 4.34 5.16
N GLY A 41 10.41 4.28 4.08
CA GLY A 41 9.08 4.89 4.04
C GLY A 41 8.13 4.30 5.08
N CYS A 42 8.18 2.98 5.34
CA CYS A 42 7.40 2.35 6.39
C CYS A 42 7.85 2.76 7.80
N LYS A 43 9.16 2.93 8.03
CA LYS A 43 9.68 3.48 9.30
C LYS A 43 9.15 4.88 9.57
N ILE A 44 9.20 5.76 8.57
CA ILE A 44 8.65 7.12 8.66
C ILE A 44 7.14 7.08 8.94
N CYS A 45 6.40 6.21 8.24
CA CYS A 45 4.97 6.02 8.43
C CYS A 45 4.62 5.56 9.85
N THR A 46 5.33 4.56 10.40
CA THR A 46 5.09 4.06 11.77
C THR A 46 5.44 5.06 12.87
N GLN A 47 6.23 6.08 12.56
CA GLN A 47 6.56 7.19 13.45
C GLN A 47 5.55 8.35 13.35
N MET A 48 4.49 8.23 12.52
CA MET A 48 3.53 9.31 12.24
C MET A 48 4.18 10.58 11.66
N ARG A 49 5.26 10.41 10.90
CA ARG A 49 6.00 11.48 10.27
C ARG A 49 5.86 11.47 8.74
N SER A 50 4.81 10.83 8.24
CA SER A 50 4.49 10.79 6.82
C SER A 50 3.16 11.45 6.52
N MET A 51 3.04 11.94 5.29
CA MET A 51 1.76 12.26 4.71
C MET A 51 1.51 11.44 3.43
N THR A 52 0.26 11.36 3.04
CA THR A 52 -0.17 10.84 1.75
C THR A 52 -0.52 12.01 0.85
N PHE A 53 0.09 12.10 -0.33
CA PHE A 53 -0.21 13.11 -1.32
C PHE A 53 -1.00 12.47 -2.46
N VAL A 54 -2.27 12.85 -2.60
CA VAL A 54 -3.15 12.37 -3.66
C VAL A 54 -2.96 13.22 -4.91
N LEU A 55 -2.50 12.60 -6.01
CA LEU A 55 -2.30 13.27 -7.29
C LEU A 55 -3.60 13.41 -8.08
N GLY A 56 -4.45 12.41 -8.03
CA GLY A 56 -5.75 12.33 -8.68
C GLY A 56 -6.30 10.90 -8.60
N TYR A 57 -7.44 10.66 -9.23
CA TYR A 57 -8.15 9.37 -9.12
C TYR A 57 -8.26 8.64 -10.46
N ARG A 58 -7.69 9.18 -11.55
CA ARG A 58 -7.61 8.50 -12.84
C ARG A 58 -6.77 7.23 -12.73
N CYS A 59 -7.26 6.11 -13.26
CA CYS A 59 -6.61 4.81 -13.16
C CYS A 59 -6.88 3.97 -14.40
N ASN A 60 -5.87 3.24 -14.84
CA ASN A 60 -5.95 2.28 -15.96
C ASN A 60 -6.30 0.84 -15.50
N ALA A 61 -6.61 0.64 -14.21
CA ALA A 61 -7.08 -0.62 -13.66
C ALA A 61 -8.50 -0.50 -13.07
N ASN A 62 -9.22 -1.64 -12.99
CA ASN A 62 -10.57 -1.71 -12.42
C ASN A 62 -10.63 -2.81 -11.36
N CYS A 63 -10.02 -2.54 -10.19
CA CYS A 63 -9.91 -3.52 -9.11
C CYS A 63 -11.22 -3.64 -8.32
N ASP A 64 -11.68 -4.87 -8.07
CA ASP A 64 -12.88 -5.15 -7.23
C ASP A 64 -12.68 -4.70 -5.79
N PHE A 65 -11.45 -4.70 -5.30
CA PHE A 65 -11.09 -4.31 -3.93
C PHE A 65 -10.79 -2.81 -3.77
N CYS A 66 -10.80 -2.02 -4.84
CA CYS A 66 -10.45 -0.60 -4.76
C CYS A 66 -11.39 0.15 -3.82
N PHE A 67 -10.83 0.79 -2.80
CA PHE A 67 -11.59 1.53 -1.79
C PHE A 67 -11.82 2.99 -2.17
N VAL A 68 -11.19 3.47 -3.24
CA VAL A 68 -11.39 4.80 -3.82
C VAL A 68 -12.25 4.70 -5.08
N ASP A 69 -12.96 5.78 -5.40
CA ASP A 69 -13.71 5.92 -6.64
C ASP A 69 -12.77 6.38 -7.73
N SER A 70 -12.16 5.41 -8.43
CA SER A 70 -11.24 5.69 -9.53
C SER A 70 -11.99 5.73 -10.86
N TYR A 71 -11.54 6.57 -11.78
CA TYR A 71 -12.16 6.79 -13.09
C TYR A 71 -11.10 6.80 -14.21
N VAL A 72 -11.57 6.76 -15.45
CA VAL A 72 -10.71 6.68 -16.64
C VAL A 72 -10.74 7.99 -17.46
N SER A 73 -11.69 8.91 -17.17
CA SER A 73 -11.86 10.17 -17.92
C SER A 73 -11.11 11.34 -17.32
N ASP A 74 -10.89 12.37 -18.13
CA ASP A 74 -10.24 13.64 -17.72
C ASP A 74 -11.23 14.69 -17.20
N ASP A 75 -12.51 14.33 -16.99
CA ASP A 75 -13.59 15.27 -16.65
C ASP A 75 -13.45 15.93 -15.25
N TYR A 76 -12.53 15.46 -14.43
CA TYR A 76 -12.33 15.88 -13.03
C TYR A 76 -11.05 16.67 -12.78
N GLU A 77 -10.39 17.16 -13.82
CA GLU A 77 -9.07 17.79 -13.70
C GLU A 77 -9.05 19.04 -12.77
N GLU A 78 -10.10 19.85 -12.80
CA GLU A 78 -10.17 21.03 -11.93
C GLU A 78 -10.31 20.63 -10.45
N ASP A 79 -11.15 19.63 -10.13
CA ASP A 79 -11.31 19.13 -8.76
C ASP A 79 -10.01 18.48 -8.26
N GLU A 80 -9.32 17.74 -9.12
CA GLU A 80 -8.02 17.15 -8.79
C GLU A 80 -6.94 18.19 -8.55
N LYS A 81 -6.91 19.24 -9.36
CA LYS A 81 -6.00 20.36 -9.17
C LYS A 81 -6.23 21.05 -7.82
N TYR A 82 -7.49 21.29 -7.47
CA TYR A 82 -7.86 21.82 -6.15
C TYR A 82 -7.38 20.90 -5.02
N ASN A 83 -7.60 19.60 -5.14
CA ASN A 83 -7.16 18.63 -4.16
C ASN A 83 -5.64 18.58 -4.01
N ARG A 84 -4.88 18.66 -5.11
CA ARG A 84 -3.41 18.73 -5.07
C ARG A 84 -2.92 20.00 -4.36
N MET A 85 -3.55 21.13 -4.62
CA MET A 85 -3.24 22.40 -3.91
C MET A 85 -3.51 22.27 -2.41
N ALA A 86 -4.66 21.71 -2.03
CA ALA A 86 -5.00 21.49 -0.62
C ALA A 86 -4.00 20.55 0.08
N CYS A 87 -3.56 19.47 -0.58
CA CYS A 87 -2.52 18.58 -0.08
C CYS A 87 -1.18 19.32 0.13
N PHE A 88 -0.80 20.20 -0.81
CA PHE A 88 0.43 20.99 -0.69
C PHE A 88 0.34 22.02 0.43
N ASP A 89 -0.79 22.69 0.60
CA ASP A 89 -1.02 23.63 1.69
C ASP A 89 -0.97 22.93 3.06
N ASP A 90 -1.54 21.71 3.14
CA ASP A 90 -1.45 20.90 4.36
C ASP A 90 0.00 20.50 4.67
N PHE A 91 0.75 20.10 3.66
CA PHE A 91 2.20 19.88 3.81
C PHE A 91 2.90 21.12 4.35
N CYS A 92 2.68 22.31 3.76
CA CYS A 92 3.32 23.55 4.19
C CYS A 92 3.02 23.88 5.66
N ARG A 93 1.79 23.64 6.11
CA ARG A 93 1.40 23.84 7.53
C ARG A 93 2.08 22.88 8.48
N ASN A 94 2.40 21.65 8.02
CA ASN A 94 2.88 20.57 8.88
C ASN A 94 4.31 20.10 8.56
N LYS A 95 5.05 20.77 7.67
CA LYS A 95 6.34 20.32 7.12
C LYS A 95 7.40 19.94 8.17
N ASP A 96 7.37 20.58 9.33
CA ASP A 96 8.32 20.27 10.43
C ASP A 96 8.05 18.92 11.09
N LYS A 97 6.83 18.41 10.97
CA LYS A 97 6.40 17.11 11.51
C LYS A 97 6.49 15.97 10.50
N ILE A 98 6.69 16.27 9.20
CA ILE A 98 6.63 15.33 8.10
C ILE A 98 8.03 15.12 7.54
N ASP A 99 8.52 13.89 7.50
CA ASP A 99 9.84 13.52 6.94
C ASP A 99 9.73 12.78 5.60
N GLY A 100 8.53 12.32 5.24
CA GLY A 100 8.32 11.62 3.99
C GLY A 100 6.91 11.74 3.45
N THR A 101 6.78 11.60 2.15
CA THR A 101 5.51 11.68 1.42
C THR A 101 5.36 10.50 0.48
N GLY A 102 4.22 9.81 0.59
CA GLY A 102 3.78 8.79 -0.36
C GLY A 102 2.83 9.40 -1.38
N PHE A 103 3.23 9.46 -2.64
CA PHE A 103 2.35 9.88 -3.72
C PHE A 103 1.46 8.73 -4.17
N THR A 104 0.16 9.00 -4.27
CA THR A 104 -0.88 8.00 -4.53
C THR A 104 -2.09 8.63 -5.24
N GLY A 105 -3.15 7.86 -5.38
CA GLY A 105 -4.41 8.25 -6.00
C GLY A 105 -5.03 7.06 -6.73
N GLY A 106 -5.38 7.24 -8.00
CA GLY A 106 -5.70 6.15 -8.91
C GLY A 106 -4.43 5.41 -9.33
N GLU A 107 -3.86 5.78 -10.50
CA GLU A 107 -2.54 5.27 -10.92
C GLU A 107 -1.54 6.43 -11.02
N THR A 108 -0.50 6.39 -10.20
CA THR A 108 0.49 7.48 -10.08
C THR A 108 1.25 7.75 -11.38
N LEU A 109 1.50 6.73 -12.20
CA LEU A 109 2.22 6.87 -13.48
C LEU A 109 1.42 7.65 -14.54
N LEU A 110 0.12 7.86 -14.35
CA LEU A 110 -0.70 8.73 -15.19
C LEU A 110 -0.57 10.22 -14.85
N TYR A 111 0.22 10.58 -13.82
CA TYR A 111 0.36 11.93 -13.27
C TYR A 111 1.84 12.34 -13.11
N LEU A 112 2.72 11.92 -14.03
CA LEU A 112 4.16 12.17 -13.90
C LEU A 112 4.52 13.68 -13.93
N GLU A 113 3.76 14.49 -14.66
CA GLU A 113 3.96 15.95 -14.72
C GLU A 113 3.60 16.60 -13.38
N GLU A 114 2.43 16.29 -12.82
CA GLU A 114 1.97 16.78 -11.53
C GLU A 114 2.84 16.25 -10.38
N LEU A 115 3.27 15.00 -10.48
CA LEU A 115 4.21 14.41 -9.52
C LEU A 115 5.52 15.22 -9.50
N ASN A 116 6.09 15.52 -10.67
CA ASN A 116 7.32 16.32 -10.78
C ASN A 116 7.12 17.73 -10.22
N GLU A 117 6.01 18.38 -10.56
CA GLU A 117 5.66 19.71 -10.07
C GLU A 117 5.64 19.75 -8.55
N TYR A 118 4.82 18.86 -7.93
CA TYR A 118 4.63 18.90 -6.47
C TYR A 118 5.81 18.32 -5.69
N ALA A 119 6.52 17.33 -6.22
CA ALA A 119 7.76 16.85 -5.63
C ALA A 119 8.82 17.97 -5.59
N SER A 120 8.94 18.74 -6.67
CA SER A 120 9.85 19.90 -6.74
C SER A 120 9.45 20.99 -5.75
N LYS A 121 8.17 21.34 -5.64
CA LYS A 121 7.66 22.31 -4.66
C LYS A 121 7.97 21.86 -3.23
N ILE A 122 7.70 20.58 -2.90
CA ILE A 122 7.96 20.01 -1.58
C ILE A 122 9.47 20.02 -1.27
N LYS A 123 10.32 19.61 -2.22
CA LYS A 123 11.79 19.64 -2.05
C LYS A 123 12.34 21.06 -1.85
N LYS A 124 11.74 22.06 -2.46
CA LYS A 124 12.11 23.46 -2.25
C LYS A 124 11.84 23.91 -0.81
N GLU A 125 10.72 23.48 -0.23
CA GLU A 125 10.34 23.82 1.14
C GLU A 125 11.10 22.97 2.19
N LYS A 126 11.38 21.71 1.87
CA LYS A 126 12.08 20.75 2.74
C LYS A 126 12.97 19.82 1.91
N PRO A 127 14.23 20.15 1.65
CA PRO A 127 15.15 19.37 0.82
C PRO A 127 15.37 17.92 1.29
N SER A 128 15.20 17.65 2.60
CA SER A 128 15.40 16.33 3.20
C SER A 128 14.22 15.37 3.06
N MET A 129 13.12 15.79 2.41
CA MET A 129 11.93 14.95 2.25
C MET A 129 12.26 13.63 1.57
N TYR A 130 11.74 12.54 2.10
CA TYR A 130 11.82 11.21 1.52
C TYR A 130 10.56 10.91 0.72
N PHE A 131 10.71 10.45 -0.52
CA PHE A 131 9.60 10.21 -1.43
C PHE A 131 9.45 8.74 -1.79
N TRP A 132 8.19 8.28 -1.78
CA TRP A 132 7.80 7.00 -2.39
C TRP A 132 6.52 7.16 -3.20
N ILE A 133 6.29 6.21 -4.09
CA ILE A 133 5.05 6.12 -4.87
C ILE A 133 4.37 4.77 -4.71
N TYR A 134 3.07 4.76 -5.03
CA TYR A 134 2.28 3.56 -5.24
C TYR A 134 1.91 3.46 -6.71
N THR A 135 2.01 2.27 -7.30
CA THR A 135 1.64 2.01 -8.69
C THR A 135 1.06 0.60 -8.86
N ASN A 136 0.13 0.43 -9.80
CA ASN A 136 -0.32 -0.91 -10.21
C ASN A 136 0.70 -1.62 -11.14
N GLY A 137 1.72 -0.88 -11.58
CA GLY A 137 2.83 -1.37 -12.40
C GLY A 137 2.50 -1.65 -13.86
N ILE A 138 1.27 -1.40 -14.34
CA ILE A 138 0.89 -1.66 -15.72
C ILE A 138 1.77 -0.86 -16.68
N ASP A 139 2.01 0.42 -16.38
CA ASP A 139 2.81 1.32 -17.21
C ASP A 139 4.23 1.53 -16.65
N ALA A 140 4.70 0.68 -15.74
CA ALA A 140 6.04 0.77 -15.17
C ALA A 140 7.10 0.22 -16.14
N ASP A 141 7.29 0.90 -17.27
CA ASP A 141 8.39 0.64 -18.19
C ASP A 141 9.68 1.38 -17.77
N HIS A 142 10.76 1.12 -18.48
CA HIS A 142 12.07 1.72 -18.19
C HIS A 142 12.03 3.27 -18.26
N ASN A 143 11.27 3.83 -19.21
CA ASN A 143 11.18 5.28 -19.38
C ASN A 143 10.47 5.93 -18.17
N ASN A 144 9.29 5.43 -17.82
CA ASN A 144 8.51 5.95 -16.69
C ASN A 144 9.25 5.77 -15.35
N LEU A 145 9.92 4.63 -15.16
CA LEU A 145 10.74 4.39 -13.98
C LEU A 145 11.98 5.33 -13.91
N SER A 146 12.60 5.64 -15.05
CA SER A 146 13.69 6.60 -15.10
C SER A 146 13.24 8.02 -14.77
N ILE A 147 12.07 8.44 -15.27
CA ILE A 147 11.47 9.74 -14.92
C ILE A 147 11.23 9.82 -13.40
N LEU A 148 10.68 8.77 -12.78
CA LEU A 148 10.49 8.74 -11.33
C LEU A 148 11.80 8.90 -10.55
N LYS A 149 12.86 8.26 -11.01
CA LYS A 149 14.19 8.41 -10.40
C LYS A 149 14.70 9.85 -10.51
N ASP A 150 14.55 10.47 -11.66
CA ASP A 150 14.97 11.86 -11.92
C ASP A 150 14.18 12.86 -11.07
N ILE A 151 12.90 12.60 -10.80
CA ILE A 151 12.07 13.36 -9.85
C ILE A 151 12.61 13.24 -8.40
N GLY A 152 13.37 12.21 -8.11
CA GLY A 152 13.94 11.94 -6.78
C GLY A 152 13.09 11.00 -5.92
N ILE A 153 12.28 10.14 -6.55
CA ILE A 153 11.62 9.03 -5.87
C ILE A 153 12.68 8.01 -5.43
N SER A 154 12.66 7.64 -4.16
CA SER A 154 13.62 6.71 -3.58
C SER A 154 13.05 5.30 -3.36
N GLU A 155 11.73 5.19 -3.23
CA GLU A 155 11.04 3.93 -2.94
C GLU A 155 9.81 3.77 -3.83
N ILE A 156 9.66 2.59 -4.43
CA ILE A 156 8.50 2.27 -5.28
C ILE A 156 7.74 1.06 -4.70
N ARG A 157 6.41 1.16 -4.68
CA ARG A 157 5.52 0.13 -4.14
C ARG A 157 4.53 -0.32 -5.19
N PHE A 158 4.63 -1.58 -5.58
CA PHE A 158 3.78 -2.18 -6.61
C PHE A 158 2.54 -2.84 -6.01
N ASN A 159 1.36 -2.45 -6.47
CA ASN A 159 0.12 -3.18 -6.19
C ASN A 159 -0.10 -4.27 -7.25
N LEU A 160 0.55 -5.39 -7.09
CA LEU A 160 0.47 -6.51 -8.04
C LEU A 160 -0.91 -7.18 -8.08
N ALA A 161 -1.70 -7.04 -7.00
CA ALA A 161 -3.07 -7.53 -6.96
C ALA A 161 -3.95 -6.86 -8.02
N ALA A 162 -3.66 -5.61 -8.39
CA ALA A 162 -4.38 -4.86 -9.42
C ALA A 162 -4.24 -5.48 -10.81
N SER A 163 -3.10 -6.12 -11.11
CA SER A 163 -2.86 -6.86 -12.35
C SER A 163 -3.20 -8.36 -12.24
N GLY A 164 -3.76 -8.80 -11.10
CA GLY A 164 -4.00 -10.20 -10.81
C GLY A 164 -2.70 -11.02 -10.72
N TYR A 165 -1.59 -10.40 -10.30
CA TYR A 165 -0.25 -10.97 -10.21
C TYR A 165 0.29 -11.44 -11.58
N SER A 166 0.01 -10.67 -12.64
CA SER A 166 0.47 -11.04 -13.99
C SER A 166 2.00 -11.04 -14.05
N LYS A 167 2.54 -12.06 -14.76
CA LYS A 167 3.99 -12.20 -14.92
C LYS A 167 4.63 -10.95 -15.53
N ASN A 168 3.97 -10.33 -16.51
CA ASN A 168 4.46 -9.11 -17.15
C ASN A 168 4.70 -7.97 -16.17
N VAL A 169 3.83 -7.80 -15.16
CA VAL A 169 4.02 -6.75 -14.13
C VAL A 169 5.03 -7.19 -13.07
N ILE A 170 5.05 -8.46 -12.70
CA ILE A 170 6.07 -9.01 -11.78
C ILE A 170 7.48 -8.82 -12.34
N ASP A 171 7.70 -9.06 -13.63
CA ASP A 171 9.01 -8.89 -14.27
C ASP A 171 9.52 -7.44 -14.22
N LYS A 172 8.62 -6.43 -14.08
CA LYS A 172 8.98 -5.02 -13.91
C LYS A 172 9.58 -4.67 -12.54
N LEU A 173 9.39 -5.53 -11.53
CA LEU A 173 10.08 -5.40 -10.25
C LEU A 173 11.62 -5.43 -10.41
N LYS A 174 12.14 -6.23 -11.36
CA LYS A 174 13.58 -6.28 -11.66
C LYS A 174 14.09 -4.98 -12.25
N LEU A 175 13.30 -4.35 -13.16
CA LEU A 175 13.66 -3.05 -13.71
C LEU A 175 13.70 -1.98 -12.60
N ALA A 176 12.74 -2.02 -11.69
CA ALA A 176 12.69 -1.10 -10.56
C ALA A 176 13.86 -1.32 -9.59
N ARG A 177 14.30 -2.58 -9.37
CA ARG A 177 15.40 -2.88 -8.45
C ARG A 177 16.72 -2.18 -8.81
N ASP A 178 16.98 -2.01 -10.09
CA ASP A 178 18.20 -1.35 -10.59
C ASP A 178 18.15 0.19 -10.40
N LEU A 179 16.97 0.76 -10.17
CA LEU A 179 16.74 2.20 -10.16
C LEU A 179 16.48 2.79 -8.77
N PHE A 180 15.82 2.04 -7.89
CA PHE A 180 15.33 2.58 -6.60
C PHE A 180 16.08 2.00 -5.40
N GLU A 181 16.17 2.81 -4.34
CA GLU A 181 16.76 2.40 -3.06
C GLU A 181 15.97 1.24 -2.45
N TYR A 182 14.62 1.31 -2.51
CA TYR A 182 13.73 0.25 -2.06
C TYR A 182 12.67 -0.07 -3.10
N VAL A 183 12.43 -1.37 -3.30
CA VAL A 183 11.34 -1.90 -4.11
C VAL A 183 10.45 -2.76 -3.22
N ALA A 184 9.19 -2.38 -3.09
CA ALA A 184 8.22 -3.12 -2.29
C ALA A 184 7.01 -3.57 -3.13
N VAL A 185 6.40 -4.65 -2.69
CA VAL A 185 5.06 -5.04 -3.10
C VAL A 185 4.09 -4.60 -2.00
N GLU A 186 3.03 -3.88 -2.35
CA GLU A 186 1.99 -3.45 -1.41
C GLU A 186 0.62 -3.82 -1.95
N VAL A 187 -0.01 -4.81 -1.33
CA VAL A 187 -1.25 -5.43 -1.83
C VAL A 187 -2.29 -5.54 -0.71
N PRO A 188 -3.59 -5.50 -1.04
CA PRO A 188 -4.59 -5.90 -0.08
C PRO A 188 -4.43 -7.39 0.23
N ALA A 189 -4.57 -7.75 1.49
CA ALA A 189 -4.68 -9.14 1.90
C ALA A 189 -6.06 -9.68 1.49
N TYR A 190 -6.19 -10.02 0.20
CA TYR A 190 -7.46 -10.38 -0.43
C TYR A 190 -7.59 -11.89 -0.55
N PRO A 191 -8.44 -12.55 0.28
CA PRO A 191 -8.53 -14.01 0.33
C PRO A 191 -8.86 -14.66 -1.01
N ARG A 192 -9.60 -13.97 -1.88
CA ARG A 192 -9.90 -14.48 -3.23
C ARG A 192 -8.66 -14.64 -4.11
N GLN A 193 -7.65 -13.84 -3.88
CA GLN A 193 -6.38 -13.90 -4.61
C GLN A 193 -5.28 -14.65 -3.83
N GLU A 194 -5.64 -15.34 -2.72
CA GLU A 194 -4.70 -16.05 -1.86
C GLU A 194 -3.76 -16.96 -2.65
N GLN A 195 -4.31 -17.83 -3.52
CA GLN A 195 -3.50 -18.77 -4.30
C GLN A 195 -2.53 -18.04 -5.25
N LYS A 196 -3.00 -17.02 -5.98
CA LYS A 196 -2.15 -16.23 -6.88
C LYS A 196 -1.02 -15.52 -6.15
N LEU A 197 -1.30 -15.01 -4.94
CA LEU A 197 -0.29 -14.39 -4.10
C LEU A 197 0.78 -15.42 -3.69
N PHE A 198 0.38 -16.60 -3.19
CA PHE A 198 1.33 -17.65 -2.81
C PHE A 198 2.17 -18.11 -4.00
N ASP A 199 1.57 -18.31 -5.17
CA ASP A 199 2.25 -18.71 -6.41
C ASP A 199 3.28 -17.65 -6.89
N SER A 200 3.14 -16.41 -6.42
CA SER A 200 4.01 -15.28 -6.81
C SER A 200 5.18 -15.04 -5.86
N LEU A 201 5.16 -15.60 -4.64
CA LEU A 201 6.15 -15.30 -3.60
C LEU A 201 7.59 -15.67 -4.00
N ASP A 202 7.79 -16.82 -4.66
CA ASP A 202 9.10 -17.20 -5.19
C ASP A 202 9.60 -16.18 -6.25
N SER A 203 8.68 -15.61 -7.03
CA SER A 203 9.04 -14.58 -8.02
C SER A 203 9.41 -13.26 -7.35
N PHE A 204 8.79 -12.91 -6.23
CA PHE A 204 9.17 -11.72 -5.45
C PHE A 204 10.58 -11.86 -4.89
N GLU A 205 10.91 -13.01 -4.30
CA GLU A 205 12.25 -13.34 -3.82
C GLU A 205 13.27 -13.24 -4.97
N ASN A 206 13.00 -13.86 -6.11
CA ASN A 206 13.86 -13.83 -7.29
C ASN A 206 14.02 -12.43 -7.92
N CYS A 207 13.07 -11.53 -7.70
CA CYS A 207 13.15 -10.12 -8.13
C CYS A 207 13.90 -9.25 -7.12
N GLY A 208 14.23 -9.77 -5.93
CA GLY A 208 14.96 -9.07 -4.90
C GLY A 208 14.18 -7.89 -4.31
N ILE A 209 12.86 -8.05 -4.06
CA ILE A 209 12.11 -7.02 -3.35
C ILE A 209 12.60 -6.89 -1.90
N ASP A 210 12.47 -5.71 -1.32
CA ASP A 210 12.87 -5.47 0.07
C ASP A 210 11.74 -5.81 1.05
N GLN A 211 10.47 -5.61 0.64
CA GLN A 211 9.33 -5.75 1.54
C GLN A 211 8.03 -6.08 0.81
N LEU A 212 7.22 -6.93 1.44
CA LEU A 212 5.81 -7.17 1.10
C LEU A 212 4.92 -6.55 2.17
N ASN A 213 4.21 -5.47 1.84
CA ASN A 213 3.19 -4.86 2.67
C ASN A 213 1.82 -5.50 2.40
N MET A 214 1.23 -6.08 3.43
CA MET A 214 -0.09 -6.68 3.38
C MET A 214 -1.11 -5.77 4.08
N GLN A 215 -2.00 -5.14 3.31
CA GLN A 215 -3.04 -4.27 3.85
C GLN A 215 -4.30 -5.08 4.18
N GLU A 216 -4.86 -4.88 5.37
CA GLU A 216 -6.20 -5.41 5.66
C GLU A 216 -7.23 -4.76 4.74
N LEU A 217 -7.99 -5.57 3.98
CA LEU A 217 -8.90 -5.09 2.96
C LEU A 217 -10.08 -4.35 3.59
N MET A 218 -10.11 -3.04 3.37
CA MET A 218 -11.17 -2.16 3.85
C MET A 218 -12.39 -2.21 2.90
N ILE A 219 -13.58 -2.30 3.47
CA ILE A 219 -14.85 -2.26 2.76
C ILE A 219 -15.37 -0.83 2.80
N THR A 220 -15.69 -0.29 1.63
CA THR A 220 -16.24 1.06 1.44
C THR A 220 -17.48 1.01 0.55
N GLY A 221 -18.16 2.15 0.38
CA GLY A 221 -19.29 2.26 -0.55
C GLY A 221 -18.91 1.86 -1.99
N ASN A 222 -17.66 2.11 -2.39
CA ASN A 222 -17.18 1.87 -3.76
C ASN A 222 -16.93 0.40 -4.08
N ASN A 223 -16.54 -0.41 -3.11
CA ASN A 223 -16.19 -1.82 -3.35
C ASN A 223 -17.17 -2.84 -2.74
N ILE A 224 -18.10 -2.43 -1.88
CA ILE A 224 -19.00 -3.36 -1.17
C ILE A 224 -19.85 -4.21 -2.12
N SER A 225 -20.35 -3.63 -3.21
CA SER A 225 -21.15 -4.36 -4.19
C SER A 225 -20.32 -5.41 -4.96
N LYS A 226 -19.12 -5.04 -5.37
CA LYS A 226 -18.18 -5.93 -6.06
C LYS A 226 -17.75 -7.10 -5.13
N LEU A 227 -17.38 -6.79 -3.88
CA LEU A 227 -16.99 -7.79 -2.89
C LEU A 227 -18.17 -8.71 -2.50
N ALA A 228 -19.39 -8.17 -2.35
CA ALA A 228 -20.58 -8.96 -2.03
C ALA A 228 -20.97 -9.91 -3.17
N GLY A 229 -20.89 -9.46 -4.42
CA GLY A 229 -21.15 -10.28 -5.62
C GLY A 229 -20.18 -11.45 -5.79
N GLU A 230 -19.03 -11.38 -5.16
CA GLU A 230 -17.97 -12.39 -5.18
C GLU A 230 -18.11 -13.47 -4.10
N GLY A 231 -19.23 -13.50 -3.36
CA GLY A 231 -19.50 -14.48 -2.30
C GLY A 231 -18.90 -14.16 -0.95
N TYR A 232 -18.23 -13.01 -0.78
CA TYR A 232 -17.78 -12.54 0.53
C TYR A 232 -18.94 -11.88 1.27
N GLN A 233 -19.50 -12.59 2.27
CA GLN A 233 -20.67 -12.13 3.02
C GLN A 233 -20.33 -11.64 4.43
N SER A 234 -19.07 -11.72 4.82
CA SER A 234 -18.65 -11.43 6.19
C SER A 234 -17.68 -10.27 6.28
N GLY A 235 -17.96 -9.34 7.16
CA GLY A 235 -17.08 -8.21 7.49
C GLY A 235 -16.90 -8.08 9.01
N VAL A 236 -15.89 -7.30 9.38
CA VAL A 236 -15.57 -6.95 10.76
C VAL A 236 -15.59 -5.45 10.88
N MET A 237 -16.32 -4.91 11.86
CA MET A 237 -16.32 -3.49 12.14
C MET A 237 -15.23 -3.15 13.17
N PHE A 238 -14.39 -2.18 12.84
CA PHE A 238 -13.38 -1.63 13.74
C PHE A 238 -13.29 -0.11 13.59
N LEU A 239 -13.39 0.64 14.68
CA LEU A 239 -13.35 2.11 14.70
C LEU A 239 -14.24 2.75 13.59
N LYS A 240 -15.48 2.30 13.47
CA LYS A 240 -16.44 2.74 12.44
C LYS A 240 -16.01 2.44 10.98
N LYS A 241 -15.00 1.60 10.78
CA LYS A 241 -14.58 1.11 9.45
C LYS A 241 -14.89 -0.39 9.35
N TYR A 242 -15.15 -0.83 8.15
CA TYR A 242 -15.47 -2.23 7.88
C TYR A 242 -14.32 -2.87 7.12
N PHE A 243 -13.96 -4.09 7.51
CA PHE A 243 -12.88 -4.86 6.90
C PHE A 243 -13.40 -6.23 6.47
N LEU A 244 -12.81 -6.79 5.42
CA LEU A 244 -13.17 -8.11 4.93
C LEU A 244 -12.69 -9.19 5.92
N TYR A 245 -13.62 -10.05 6.35
CA TYR A 245 -13.26 -11.18 7.22
C TYR A 245 -12.27 -12.12 6.52
N GLY A 246 -11.27 -12.55 7.26
CA GLY A 246 -10.19 -13.39 6.73
C GLY A 246 -9.01 -12.63 6.11
N SER A 247 -9.19 -11.35 5.76
CA SER A 247 -8.14 -10.54 5.16
C SER A 247 -6.87 -10.52 6.03
N ARG A 248 -6.95 -10.06 7.26
CA ARG A 248 -5.78 -10.00 8.15
C ARG A 248 -5.21 -11.38 8.50
N LYS A 249 -6.04 -12.44 8.54
CA LYS A 249 -5.56 -13.82 8.72
C LYS A 249 -4.63 -14.25 7.57
N LEU A 250 -4.95 -13.83 6.33
CA LEU A 250 -4.10 -14.10 5.17
C LEU A 250 -2.70 -13.49 5.35
N THR A 251 -2.60 -12.27 5.89
CA THR A 251 -1.31 -11.65 6.20
C THR A 251 -0.42 -12.57 7.05
N TYR A 252 -0.97 -13.14 8.12
CA TYR A 252 -0.20 -14.01 9.01
C TYR A 252 0.07 -15.40 8.44
N LYS A 253 -0.78 -15.91 7.54
CA LYS A 253 -0.47 -17.11 6.75
C LYS A 253 0.73 -16.86 5.84
N VAL A 254 0.77 -15.70 5.16
CA VAL A 254 1.89 -15.31 4.30
C VAL A 254 3.17 -15.12 5.10
N MET A 255 3.10 -14.44 6.26
CA MET A 255 4.25 -14.32 7.17
C MET A 255 4.83 -15.68 7.55
N LYS A 256 3.95 -16.60 7.97
CA LYS A 256 4.37 -17.96 8.31
C LYS A 256 5.07 -18.66 7.15
N TYR A 257 4.45 -18.62 5.98
CA TYR A 257 5.02 -19.25 4.78
C TYR A 257 6.38 -18.68 4.43
N CYS A 258 6.53 -17.33 4.45
CA CYS A 258 7.80 -16.68 4.13
C CYS A 258 8.90 -16.98 5.16
N ILE A 259 8.56 -17.09 6.45
CA ILE A 259 9.48 -17.54 7.49
C ILE A 259 9.89 -18.99 7.25
N ASP A 260 8.94 -19.89 7.01
CA ASP A 260 9.21 -21.32 6.77
C ASP A 260 10.08 -21.55 5.50
N LYS A 261 10.01 -20.65 4.53
CA LYS A 261 10.78 -20.65 3.28
C LYS A 261 12.11 -19.90 3.38
N ASP A 262 12.37 -19.21 4.49
CA ASP A 262 13.56 -18.37 4.70
C ASP A 262 13.76 -17.31 3.60
N TYR A 263 12.66 -16.66 3.18
CA TYR A 263 12.71 -15.57 2.22
C TYR A 263 13.43 -14.34 2.80
N SER A 264 14.20 -13.65 1.96
CA SER A 264 15.03 -12.51 2.35
C SER A 264 14.23 -11.22 2.58
N PHE A 265 13.07 -11.06 1.92
CA PHE A 265 12.25 -9.87 2.07
C PHE A 265 11.41 -9.88 3.35
N THR A 266 11.17 -8.69 3.88
CA THR A 266 10.29 -8.51 5.05
C THR A 266 8.83 -8.57 4.66
N VAL A 267 8.00 -9.35 5.37
CA VAL A 267 6.52 -9.24 5.30
C VAL A 267 6.03 -8.36 6.43
N ASN A 268 5.25 -7.33 6.10
CA ASN A 268 4.72 -6.36 7.04
C ASN A 268 3.19 -6.39 7.08
N ASP A 269 2.61 -6.54 8.28
CA ASP A 269 1.18 -6.31 8.50
C ASP A 269 0.91 -4.80 8.48
N CYS A 270 0.52 -4.25 7.32
CA CYS A 270 0.18 -2.84 7.10
C CYS A 270 -1.33 -2.57 7.29
N SER A 271 -1.94 -3.13 8.35
CA SER A 271 -3.37 -2.96 8.61
C SER A 271 -3.68 -1.58 9.19
N ALA A 272 -4.76 -0.95 8.69
CA ALA A 272 -5.21 0.38 9.14
C ALA A 272 -5.61 0.45 10.62
N ARG A 273 -5.86 -0.70 11.27
CA ARG A 273 -6.11 -0.81 12.71
C ARG A 273 -4.96 -0.29 13.58
N LYS A 274 -3.75 -0.25 13.03
CA LYS A 274 -2.59 0.33 13.70
C LYS A 274 -2.70 1.84 13.89
N PHE A 275 -3.48 2.49 13.07
CA PHE A 275 -3.71 3.94 13.10
C PHE A 275 -4.93 4.33 13.94
N GLY A 276 -5.20 3.63 15.03
CA GLY A 276 -6.35 3.81 15.93
C GLY A 276 -6.53 5.20 16.56
N ARG A 277 -5.93 6.24 15.95
CA ARG A 277 -6.07 7.64 16.30
C ARG A 277 -6.19 8.57 15.09
N LEU A 278 -6.55 8.06 13.93
CA LEU A 278 -6.98 8.94 12.85
C LEU A 278 -8.46 9.29 13.08
N GLU A 279 -8.74 10.11 14.10
CA GLU A 279 -9.86 11.02 13.99
C GLU A 279 -9.49 12.03 12.90
N PRO A 280 -10.38 12.29 11.92
CA PRO A 280 -10.16 13.39 11.01
C PRO A 280 -10.06 14.67 11.85
N VAL A 281 -8.97 15.38 11.68
CA VAL A 281 -8.82 16.76 12.14
C VAL A 281 -9.71 17.64 11.30
#